data_2ea66555ec8468b4420aa919d8014e5e
#
_entry.id   2ea66555ec8468b4420aa919d8014e5e
#
_cell.length_a   1.000
_cell.length_b   1.000
_cell.length_c   1.000
_cell.angle_alpha   90.00
_cell.angle_beta   90.00
_cell.angle_gamma   90.00
#
_symmetry.space_group_name_H-M   'P 1'
#
loop_
_entity.id
_entity.type
_entity.pdbx_description
1 polymer ?
#
loop_
_entity_poly.entity_id
_entity_poly.type
_entity_poly.pdbx_seq_one_letter_code
_entity_poly.pdbx_strand_id
1 'polypeptide(L)'
;MLFRSLGSAPIAAAAAQTKEPVRQGLVSMTGTFIDTIVICTLTGLSIVLTGAWQVDGLEGVQVTTYAFQNGLPLPKELSAFVLMLCLVFFAFTTILGWDYYSERCLEYLSGGRMKYVKVYRWIYILAVFIGPYMTVSAVWTIADIFNGLMALPNMIALFALSGVVVKETRHFLDRKSVV
;
A
#
# COMPACT_ATOMS: atom_id res chain seq x y z
N MET A 1 -0.73 -3.22 3.33
CA MET A 1 -0.90 -2.31 2.19
C MET A 1 0.35 -1.53 1.78
N LEU A 2 1.48 -1.77 2.40
CA LEU A 2 2.80 -1.25 2.04
C LEU A 2 3.28 -1.66 0.63
N PHE A 3 2.60 -2.62 -0.01
CA PHE A 3 3.07 -3.27 -1.23
C PHE A 3 2.29 -2.92 -2.51
N ARG A 4 1.23 -2.13 -2.41
CA ARG A 4 0.40 -1.71 -3.57
C ARG A 4 0.88 -0.44 -4.25
N SER A 5 2.05 0.01 -3.95
CA SER A 5 2.54 1.27 -4.48
C SER A 5 3.22 1.08 -5.83
N LEU A 6 2.72 1.73 -6.82
CA LEU A 6 3.23 1.80 -8.21
C LEU A 6 4.70 2.29 -8.32
N GLY A 7 5.44 2.39 -7.23
CA GLY A 7 6.83 2.83 -7.22
C GLY A 7 7.41 3.08 -5.83
N SER A 8 6.62 3.05 -4.75
CA SER A 8 7.11 3.33 -3.39
C SER A 8 7.59 2.09 -2.63
N ALA A 9 7.24 0.87 -3.06
CA ALA A 9 7.72 -0.37 -2.43
C ALA A 9 9.26 -0.49 -2.37
N PRO A 10 10.02 -0.09 -3.40
CA PRO A 10 11.48 -0.11 -3.35
C PRO A 10 12.08 0.76 -2.23
N ILE A 11 11.39 1.82 -1.81
CA ILE A 11 11.86 2.72 -0.74
C ILE A 11 11.91 1.99 0.61
N ALA A 12 10.89 1.17 0.91
CA ALA A 12 10.90 0.32 2.09
C ALA A 12 11.92 -0.81 1.97
N ALA A 13 12.04 -1.42 0.80
CA ALA A 13 12.99 -2.48 0.55
C ALA A 13 14.46 -2.01 0.67
N ALA A 14 14.74 -0.75 0.35
CA ALA A 14 16.07 -0.16 0.49
C ALA A 14 16.53 -0.07 1.95
N ALA A 15 15.62 -0.04 2.92
CA ALA A 15 15.95 -0.06 4.35
C ALA A 15 16.24 -1.47 4.89
N ALA A 16 16.06 -2.52 4.10
CA ALA A 16 16.26 -3.90 4.52
C ALA A 16 17.76 -4.21 4.73
N GLN A 17 18.08 -4.81 5.86
CA GLN A 17 19.44 -5.25 6.19
C GLN A 17 19.73 -6.64 5.60
N THR A 18 19.84 -6.73 4.28
CA THR A 18 20.16 -7.96 3.60
C THR A 18 21.34 -7.77 2.63
N LYS A 19 22.19 -8.79 2.53
CA LYS A 19 23.30 -8.80 1.57
C LYS A 19 22.88 -9.28 0.18
N GLU A 20 21.69 -9.89 0.06
CA GLU A 20 21.21 -10.51 -1.17
C GLU A 20 19.91 -9.83 -1.62
N PRO A 21 19.93 -9.01 -2.68
CA PRO A 21 18.74 -8.28 -3.15
C PRO A 21 17.63 -9.22 -3.61
N VAL A 22 17.94 -10.37 -4.17
CA VAL A 22 16.95 -11.36 -4.62
C VAL A 22 16.15 -11.93 -3.45
N ARG A 23 16.79 -12.16 -2.30
CA ARG A 23 16.11 -12.63 -1.09
C ARG A 23 15.08 -11.61 -0.59
N GLN A 24 15.44 -10.34 -0.61
CA GLN A 24 14.50 -9.26 -0.27
C GLN A 24 13.34 -9.19 -1.28
N GLY A 25 13.62 -9.36 -2.56
CA GLY A 25 12.59 -9.42 -3.60
C GLY A 25 11.57 -10.54 -3.38
N LEU A 26 12.04 -11.74 -3.01
CA LEU A 26 11.16 -12.88 -2.70
C LEU A 26 10.29 -12.63 -1.49
N VAL A 27 10.82 -12.04 -0.42
CA VAL A 27 10.04 -11.66 0.78
C VAL A 27 8.98 -10.62 0.43
N SER A 28 9.34 -9.59 -0.34
CA SER A 28 8.40 -8.56 -0.79
C SER A 28 7.29 -9.14 -1.67
N MET A 29 7.64 -10.08 -2.56
CA MET A 29 6.68 -10.77 -3.43
C MET A 29 5.65 -11.58 -2.60
N THR A 30 6.08 -12.26 -1.54
CA THR A 30 5.19 -13.03 -0.66
C THR A 30 4.17 -12.10 0.02
N GLY A 31 4.62 -10.94 0.52
CA GLY A 31 3.72 -9.95 1.11
C GLY A 31 2.67 -9.44 0.10
N THR A 32 3.10 -9.11 -1.12
CA THR A 32 2.20 -8.68 -2.20
C THR A 32 1.21 -9.78 -2.59
N PHE A 33 1.66 -11.03 -2.65
CA PHE A 33 0.78 -12.17 -2.94
C PHE A 33 -0.32 -12.32 -1.88
N ILE A 34 0.05 -12.30 -0.60
CA ILE A 34 -0.93 -12.42 0.50
C ILE A 34 -1.94 -11.26 0.45
N ASP A 35 -1.47 -10.03 0.32
CA ASP A 35 -2.35 -8.86 0.31
C ASP A 35 -3.28 -8.87 -0.92
N THR A 36 -2.73 -9.08 -2.10
CA THR A 36 -3.49 -8.93 -3.34
C THR A 36 -4.32 -10.18 -3.68
N ILE A 37 -3.75 -11.37 -3.56
CA ILE A 37 -4.47 -12.59 -3.94
C ILE A 37 -5.36 -13.07 -2.80
N VAL A 38 -4.84 -13.16 -1.57
CA VAL A 38 -5.62 -13.71 -0.46
C VAL A 38 -6.61 -12.68 0.08
N ILE A 39 -6.14 -11.55 0.57
CA ILE A 39 -7.00 -10.58 1.28
C ILE A 39 -8.01 -9.93 0.32
N CYS A 40 -7.58 -9.47 -0.85
CA CYS A 40 -8.51 -8.84 -1.80
C CYS A 40 -9.54 -9.83 -2.36
N THR A 41 -9.15 -11.09 -2.59
CA THR A 41 -10.11 -12.12 -3.04
C THR A 41 -11.13 -12.42 -1.96
N LEU A 42 -10.72 -12.58 -0.70
CA LEU A 42 -11.64 -12.79 0.42
C LEU A 42 -12.62 -11.63 0.57
N THR A 43 -12.14 -10.39 0.49
CA THR A 43 -13.00 -9.21 0.56
C THR A 43 -13.97 -9.15 -0.62
N GLY A 44 -13.47 -9.38 -1.84
CA GLY A 44 -14.31 -9.40 -3.05
C GLY A 44 -15.38 -10.49 -3.01
N LEU A 45 -15.02 -11.70 -2.59
CA LEU A 45 -15.97 -12.80 -2.42
C LEU A 45 -17.02 -12.49 -1.36
N SER A 46 -16.64 -11.87 -0.25
CA SER A 46 -17.58 -11.46 0.80
C SER A 46 -18.62 -10.47 0.25
N ILE A 47 -18.20 -9.50 -0.56
CA ILE A 47 -19.09 -8.52 -1.19
C ILE A 47 -20.04 -9.18 -2.20
N VAL A 48 -19.52 -10.09 -3.02
CA VAL A 48 -20.33 -10.79 -4.05
C VAL A 48 -21.33 -11.75 -3.40
N LEU A 49 -20.89 -12.57 -2.45
CA LEU A 49 -21.75 -13.58 -1.80
C LEU A 49 -22.85 -12.95 -0.93
N THR A 50 -22.62 -11.80 -0.35
CA THR A 50 -23.61 -11.07 0.46
C THR A 50 -24.55 -10.20 -0.38
N GLY A 51 -24.29 -10.07 -1.70
CA GLY A 51 -25.06 -9.19 -2.58
C GLY A 51 -24.87 -7.68 -2.29
N ALA A 52 -23.85 -7.31 -1.52
CA ALA A 52 -23.61 -5.92 -1.12
C ALA A 52 -23.38 -4.97 -2.31
N TRP A 53 -22.92 -5.50 -3.43
CA TRP A 53 -22.69 -4.74 -4.68
C TRP A 53 -23.97 -4.31 -5.39
N GLN A 54 -25.14 -4.93 -5.04
CA GLN A 54 -26.45 -4.62 -5.64
C GLN A 54 -27.23 -3.56 -4.85
N VAL A 55 -26.72 -3.16 -3.70
CA VAL A 55 -27.42 -2.20 -2.82
C VAL A 55 -27.08 -0.78 -3.26
N ASP A 56 -28.07 -0.08 -3.80
CA ASP A 56 -27.92 1.30 -4.25
C ASP A 56 -27.57 2.25 -3.07
N GLY A 57 -26.70 3.21 -3.36
CA GLY A 57 -26.31 4.25 -2.40
C GLY A 57 -25.19 3.87 -1.42
N LEU A 58 -24.61 2.67 -1.53
CA LEU A 58 -23.43 2.29 -0.76
C LEU A 58 -22.16 2.59 -1.55
N GLU A 59 -21.22 3.32 -0.94
CA GLU A 59 -19.93 3.65 -1.55
C GLU A 59 -18.75 3.25 -0.67
N GLY A 60 -17.67 2.77 -1.31
CA GLY A 60 -16.38 2.49 -0.65
C GLY A 60 -16.52 1.54 0.55
N VAL A 61 -16.19 2.04 1.74
CA VAL A 61 -16.22 1.28 3.00
C VAL A 61 -17.61 0.77 3.37
N GLN A 62 -18.68 1.47 2.98
CA GLN A 62 -20.05 1.09 3.32
C GLN A 62 -20.44 -0.26 2.70
N VAL A 63 -19.99 -0.54 1.48
CA VAL A 63 -20.20 -1.84 0.81
C VAL A 63 -19.55 -2.97 1.62
N THR A 64 -18.32 -2.77 2.06
CA THR A 64 -17.61 -3.76 2.89
C THR A 64 -18.27 -3.93 4.25
N THR A 65 -18.72 -2.84 4.87
CA THR A 65 -19.43 -2.90 6.16
C THR A 65 -20.72 -3.70 6.04
N TYR A 66 -21.51 -3.45 5.00
CA TYR A 66 -22.73 -4.21 4.72
C TYR A 66 -22.43 -5.70 4.51
N ALA A 67 -21.39 -6.03 3.75
CA ALA A 67 -20.97 -7.40 3.51
C ALA A 67 -20.60 -8.11 4.82
N PHE A 68 -19.85 -7.46 5.70
CA PHE A 68 -19.45 -8.04 7.00
C PHE A 68 -20.64 -8.18 7.97
N GLN A 69 -21.57 -7.22 7.98
CA GLN A 69 -22.78 -7.29 8.83
C GLN A 69 -23.72 -8.42 8.44
N ASN A 70 -23.77 -8.79 7.17
CA ASN A 70 -24.68 -9.83 6.68
C ASN A 70 -23.97 -11.18 6.43
N GLY A 71 -22.64 -11.20 6.30
CA GLY A 71 -21.86 -12.41 6.04
C GLY A 71 -21.31 -13.08 7.28
N LEU A 72 -21.11 -12.36 8.38
CA LEU A 72 -20.57 -12.93 9.62
C LEU A 72 -21.69 -13.44 10.54
N PRO A 73 -21.51 -14.59 11.20
CA PRO A 73 -22.45 -15.13 12.20
C PRO A 73 -22.36 -14.38 13.54
N LEU A 74 -22.31 -13.06 13.50
CA LEU A 74 -22.21 -12.17 14.65
C LEU A 74 -23.31 -11.12 14.60
N PRO A 75 -23.68 -10.52 15.75
CA PRO A 75 -24.58 -9.38 15.76
C PRO A 75 -24.06 -8.27 14.85
N LYS A 76 -24.95 -7.64 14.07
CA LYS A 76 -24.58 -6.63 13.07
C LYS A 76 -23.75 -5.49 13.63
N GLU A 77 -24.07 -5.06 14.84
CA GLU A 77 -23.33 -3.99 15.53
C GLU A 77 -21.91 -4.41 15.89
N LEU A 78 -21.73 -5.64 16.34
CA LEU A 78 -20.39 -6.19 16.67
C LEU A 78 -19.54 -6.37 15.41
N SER A 79 -20.13 -6.87 14.32
CA SER A 79 -19.44 -7.00 13.02
C SER A 79 -18.97 -5.66 12.49
N ALA A 80 -19.81 -4.62 12.56
CA ALA A 80 -19.46 -3.26 12.17
C ALA A 80 -18.34 -2.68 13.07
N PHE A 81 -18.43 -2.89 14.38
CA PHE A 81 -17.42 -2.42 15.33
C PHE A 81 -16.05 -3.05 15.07
N VAL A 82 -15.99 -4.37 14.88
CA VAL A 82 -14.74 -5.10 14.57
C VAL A 82 -14.14 -4.58 13.26
N LEU A 83 -14.95 -4.43 12.22
CA LEU A 83 -14.47 -3.88 10.95
C LEU A 83 -13.95 -2.45 11.11
N MET A 84 -14.67 -1.58 11.84
CA MET A 84 -14.24 -0.22 12.12
C MET A 84 -12.90 -0.20 12.85
N LEU A 85 -12.71 -1.05 13.84
CA LEU A 85 -11.46 -1.15 14.57
C LEU A 85 -10.30 -1.58 13.65
N CYS A 86 -10.52 -2.58 12.80
CA CYS A 86 -9.55 -3.01 11.80
C CYS A 86 -9.20 -1.88 10.82
N LEU A 87 -10.19 -1.11 10.37
CA LEU A 87 -9.97 0.03 9.47
C LEU A 87 -9.18 1.16 10.13
N VAL A 88 -9.39 1.42 11.42
CA VAL A 88 -8.61 2.41 12.18
C VAL A 88 -7.13 2.01 12.23
N PHE A 89 -6.82 0.77 12.60
CA PHE A 89 -5.44 0.28 12.59
C PHE A 89 -4.83 0.29 11.20
N PHE A 90 -5.60 -0.09 10.19
CA PHE A 90 -5.16 -0.09 8.81
C PHE A 90 -4.86 1.33 8.29
N ALA A 91 -5.74 2.29 8.57
CA ALA A 91 -5.51 3.70 8.22
C ALA A 91 -4.28 4.27 8.93
N PHE A 92 -4.14 3.99 10.22
CA PHE A 92 -2.99 4.44 11.01
C PHE A 92 -1.66 3.92 10.45
N THR A 93 -1.57 2.62 10.17
CA THR A 93 -0.36 2.02 9.58
C THR A 93 -0.07 2.55 8.18
N THR A 94 -1.11 2.83 7.40
CA THR A 94 -0.98 3.41 6.06
C THR A 94 -0.46 4.84 6.11
N ILE A 95 -0.99 5.68 7.00
CA ILE A 95 -0.52 7.06 7.20
C ILE A 95 0.96 7.07 7.59
N LEU A 96 1.37 6.24 8.55
CA LEU A 96 2.77 6.13 8.97
C LEU A 96 3.69 5.64 7.83
N GLY A 97 3.22 4.67 7.05
CA GLY A 97 3.98 4.14 5.92
C GLY A 97 4.22 5.18 4.83
N TRP A 98 3.20 5.95 4.46
CA TRP A 98 3.33 7.01 3.47
C TRP A 98 4.17 8.19 3.95
N ASP A 99 4.07 8.55 5.22
CA ASP A 99 4.93 9.57 5.83
C ASP A 99 6.41 9.16 5.73
N TYR A 100 6.73 7.92 6.09
CA TYR A 100 8.07 7.38 5.97
C TYR A 100 8.62 7.44 4.54
N TYR A 101 7.83 7.03 3.53
CA TYR A 101 8.27 7.08 2.14
C TYR A 101 8.55 8.51 1.68
N SER A 102 7.66 9.39 2.00
CA SER A 102 7.78 10.80 1.62
C SER A 102 8.97 11.47 2.29
N GLU A 103 9.22 11.19 3.57
CA GLU A 103 10.40 11.67 4.29
C GLU A 103 11.71 11.18 3.64
N ARG A 104 11.80 9.90 3.28
CA ARG A 104 12.98 9.36 2.61
C ARG A 104 13.22 9.98 1.24
N CYS A 105 12.17 10.18 0.45
CA CYS A 105 12.28 10.89 -0.82
C CYS A 105 12.77 12.33 -0.65
N LEU A 106 12.21 13.05 0.32
CA LEU A 106 12.58 14.44 0.57
C LEU A 106 14.00 14.56 1.15
N GLU A 107 14.41 13.64 2.01
CA GLU A 107 15.77 13.56 2.53
C GLU A 107 16.78 13.40 1.38
N TYR A 108 16.49 12.49 0.45
CA TYR A 108 17.31 12.27 -0.73
C TYR A 108 17.40 13.53 -1.62
N LEU A 109 16.27 14.15 -1.94
CA LEU A 109 16.21 15.34 -2.79
C LEU A 109 16.85 16.57 -2.14
N SER A 110 16.77 16.70 -0.82
CA SER A 110 17.34 17.83 -0.06
C SER A 110 18.82 17.66 0.29
N GLY A 111 19.44 16.53 -0.12
CA GLY A 111 20.84 16.23 0.22
C GLY A 111 21.06 16.05 1.73
N GLY A 112 20.10 15.43 2.44
CA GLY A 112 20.20 15.10 3.86
C GLY A 112 19.88 16.26 4.82
N ARG A 113 19.30 17.35 4.33
CA ARG A 113 18.96 18.51 5.19
C ARG A 113 17.68 18.27 5.98
N MET A 114 17.81 17.85 7.23
CA MET A 114 16.70 17.56 8.14
C MET A 114 15.72 18.71 8.38
N LYS A 115 16.09 19.95 8.08
CA LYS A 115 15.22 21.12 8.24
C LYS A 115 13.99 21.01 7.30
N TYR A 116 14.20 20.60 6.06
CA TYR A 116 13.11 20.43 5.08
C TYR A 116 12.19 19.26 5.44
N VAL A 117 12.75 18.18 5.97
CA VAL A 117 11.98 17.02 6.44
C VAL A 117 11.04 17.41 7.59
N LYS A 118 11.53 18.22 8.55
CA LYS A 118 10.68 18.72 9.64
C LYS A 118 9.53 19.59 9.17
N VAL A 119 9.78 20.50 8.23
CA VAL A 119 8.72 21.34 7.64
C VAL A 119 7.68 20.49 6.90
N TYR A 120 8.15 19.52 6.10
CA TYR A 120 7.28 18.59 5.40
C TYR A 120 6.38 17.79 6.36
N ARG A 121 6.92 17.28 7.46
CA ARG A 121 6.15 16.53 8.47
C ARG A 121 4.98 17.36 9.02
N TRP A 122 5.19 18.64 9.30
CA TRP A 122 4.10 19.52 9.73
C TRP A 122 3.04 19.71 8.64
N ILE A 123 3.46 19.89 7.38
CA ILE A 123 2.53 19.99 6.25
C ILE A 123 1.74 18.68 6.08
N TYR A 124 2.40 17.53 6.23
CA TYR A 124 1.75 16.22 6.14
C TYR A 124 0.70 16.02 7.23
N ILE A 125 1.02 16.35 8.48
CA ILE A 125 0.08 16.27 9.60
C ILE A 125 -1.16 17.17 9.34
N LEU A 126 -0.95 18.38 8.85
CA LEU A 126 -2.05 19.27 8.47
C LEU A 126 -2.90 18.69 7.33
N ALA A 127 -2.26 18.10 6.32
CA ALA A 127 -2.97 17.45 5.21
C ALA A 127 -3.82 16.26 5.69
N VAL A 128 -3.30 15.43 6.59
CA VAL A 128 -4.04 14.31 7.21
C VAL A 128 -5.22 14.82 8.02
N PHE A 129 -5.08 15.95 8.71
CA PHE A 129 -6.18 16.56 9.49
C PHE A 129 -7.28 17.15 8.58
N ILE A 130 -6.91 17.72 7.44
CA ILE A 130 -7.85 18.32 6.47
C ILE A 130 -8.55 17.23 5.64
N GLY A 131 -7.90 16.10 5.38
CA GLY A 131 -8.40 15.02 4.54
C GLY A 131 -9.86 14.61 4.79
N PRO A 132 -10.30 14.37 6.04
CA PRO A 132 -11.68 13.99 6.37
C PRO A 132 -12.75 15.03 6.01
N TYR A 133 -12.37 16.28 5.80
CA TYR A 133 -13.30 17.35 5.40
C TYR A 133 -13.47 17.46 3.87
N MET A 134 -12.64 16.76 3.11
CA MET A 134 -12.74 16.73 1.64
C MET A 134 -13.78 15.70 1.19
N THR A 135 -14.36 15.92 0.01
CA THR A 135 -15.24 14.93 -0.61
C THR A 135 -14.46 13.70 -1.04
N VAL A 136 -15.04 12.51 -0.87
CA VAL A 136 -14.42 11.24 -1.24
C VAL A 136 -13.96 11.23 -2.70
N SER A 137 -14.80 11.73 -3.62
CA SER A 137 -14.49 11.83 -5.04
C SER A 137 -13.26 12.71 -5.33
N ALA A 138 -13.14 13.87 -4.67
CA ALA A 138 -11.98 14.75 -4.86
C ALA A 138 -10.69 14.10 -4.38
N VAL A 139 -10.73 13.41 -3.23
CA VAL A 139 -9.57 12.69 -2.69
C VAL A 139 -9.11 11.59 -3.62
N TRP A 140 -10.03 10.79 -4.15
CA TRP A 140 -9.71 9.73 -5.11
C TRP A 140 -9.13 10.28 -6.41
N THR A 141 -9.72 11.33 -6.97
CA THR A 141 -9.20 11.96 -8.21
C THR A 141 -7.77 12.46 -8.03
N ILE A 142 -7.49 13.14 -6.92
CA ILE A 142 -6.13 13.62 -6.60
C ILE A 142 -5.16 12.44 -6.43
N ALA A 143 -5.57 11.41 -5.70
CA ALA A 143 -4.75 10.22 -5.47
C ALA A 143 -4.42 9.50 -6.79
N ASP A 144 -5.38 9.37 -7.71
CA ASP A 144 -5.18 8.71 -9.00
C ASP A 144 -4.22 9.49 -9.90
N ILE A 145 -4.30 10.82 -9.91
CA ILE A 145 -3.36 11.67 -10.65
C ILE A 145 -1.92 11.46 -10.16
N PHE A 146 -1.70 11.53 -8.84
CA PHE A 146 -0.36 11.34 -8.28
C PHE A 146 0.16 9.91 -8.43
N ASN A 147 -0.71 8.91 -8.31
CA ASN A 147 -0.35 7.52 -8.59
C ASN A 147 0.07 7.31 -10.06
N GLY A 148 -0.66 7.91 -11.00
CA GLY A 148 -0.30 7.89 -12.42
C GLY A 148 1.08 8.54 -12.68
N LEU A 149 1.33 9.69 -12.08
CA LEU A 149 2.61 10.38 -12.19
C LEU A 149 3.77 9.57 -11.59
N MET A 150 3.53 8.84 -10.50
CA MET A 150 4.55 7.99 -9.87
C MET A 150 4.83 6.72 -10.69
N ALA A 151 3.86 6.22 -11.43
CA ALA A 151 4.01 5.02 -12.25
C ALA A 151 5.00 5.22 -13.40
N LEU A 152 5.02 6.39 -14.03
CA LEU A 152 5.87 6.68 -15.18
C LEU A 152 7.37 6.51 -14.90
N PRO A 153 7.98 7.19 -13.91
CA PRO A 153 9.40 7.04 -13.61
C PRO A 153 9.73 5.62 -13.12
N ASN A 154 8.81 4.97 -12.42
CA ASN A 154 9.00 3.59 -11.97
C ASN A 154 9.07 2.61 -13.15
N MET A 155 8.20 2.73 -14.14
CA MET A 155 8.24 1.90 -15.35
C MET A 155 9.56 2.08 -16.10
N ILE A 156 10.01 3.32 -16.29
CA ILE A 156 11.29 3.61 -16.93
C ILE A 156 12.46 2.96 -16.17
N ALA A 157 12.47 3.07 -14.85
CA ALA A 157 13.49 2.45 -14.01
C ALA A 157 13.48 0.91 -14.11
N LEU A 158 12.29 0.28 -14.10
CA LEU A 158 12.15 -1.16 -14.24
C LEU A 158 12.67 -1.67 -15.60
N PHE A 159 12.36 -0.99 -16.69
CA PHE A 159 12.87 -1.35 -18.02
C PHE A 159 14.39 -1.17 -18.09
N ALA A 160 14.92 -0.07 -17.59
CA ALA A 160 16.36 0.19 -17.58
C ALA A 160 17.15 -0.83 -16.73
N LEU A 161 16.59 -1.26 -15.61
CA LEU A 161 17.24 -2.19 -14.68
C LEU A 161 16.91 -3.67 -14.94
N SER A 162 16.06 -3.98 -15.90
CA SER A 162 15.63 -5.36 -16.20
C SER A 162 16.80 -6.34 -16.39
N GLY A 163 17.83 -5.92 -17.10
CA GLY A 163 19.05 -6.72 -17.30
C GLY A 163 19.81 -7.02 -16.00
N VAL A 164 19.87 -6.04 -15.09
CA VAL A 164 20.50 -6.22 -13.77
C VAL A 164 19.70 -7.21 -12.93
N VAL A 165 18.37 -7.09 -12.93
CA VAL A 165 17.48 -8.01 -12.20
C VAL A 165 17.66 -9.45 -12.68
N VAL A 166 17.69 -9.68 -13.98
CA VAL A 166 17.91 -11.02 -14.56
C VAL A 166 19.27 -11.58 -14.16
N LYS A 167 20.34 -10.78 -14.24
CA LYS A 167 21.69 -11.18 -13.88
C LYS A 167 21.80 -11.60 -12.41
N GLU A 168 21.29 -10.77 -11.49
CA GLU A 168 21.31 -11.04 -10.05
C GLU A 168 20.47 -12.27 -9.70
N THR A 169 19.31 -12.43 -10.33
CA THR A 169 18.44 -13.59 -10.11
C THR A 169 19.12 -14.90 -10.56
N ARG A 170 19.75 -14.92 -11.72
CA ARG A 170 20.51 -16.09 -12.20
C ARG A 170 21.65 -16.42 -11.25
N HIS A 171 22.44 -15.45 -10.86
CA HIS A 171 23.56 -15.65 -9.92
C HIS A 171 23.08 -16.22 -8.56
N PHE A 172 21.92 -15.78 -8.08
CA PHE A 172 21.33 -16.30 -6.84
C PHE A 172 20.86 -17.76 -6.98
N LEU A 173 20.23 -18.11 -8.10
CA LEU A 173 19.75 -19.47 -8.38
C LEU A 173 20.93 -20.45 -8.59
N ASP A 174 21.92 -20.05 -9.34
CA ASP A 174 23.11 -20.86 -9.60
C ASP A 174 23.85 -21.19 -8.29
N ARG A 175 23.95 -20.24 -7.37
CA ARG A 175 24.55 -20.44 -6.05
C ARG A 175 23.80 -21.46 -5.19
N LYS A 176 22.47 -21.54 -5.31
CA LYS A 176 21.62 -22.51 -4.60
C LYS A 176 21.67 -23.92 -5.22
N SER A 177 22.00 -24.04 -6.49
CA SER A 177 22.10 -25.34 -7.16
C SER A 177 23.42 -26.08 -6.85
N VAL A 178 24.37 -25.43 -6.17
CA VAL A 178 25.68 -25.97 -5.80
C VAL A 178 25.77 -26.44 -4.34
N VAL A 179 24.70 -26.28 -3.57
CA VAL A 179 24.50 -26.76 -2.18
C VAL A 179 23.44 -27.83 -2.14
#